data_e39ac82241a86e2e06fb6db34f04f63d
#
_entry.id   e39ac82241a86e2e06fb6db34f04f63d
#
_cell.length_a   1.000
_cell.length_b   1.000
_cell.length_c   1.000
_cell.angle_alpha   90.00
_cell.angle_beta   90.00
_cell.angle_gamma   90.00
#
_symmetry.space_group_name_H-M   'P 1'
#
loop_
_entity.id
_entity.type
_entity.pdbx_description
1 polymer ?
#
loop_
_entity_poly.entity_id
_entity_poly.type
_entity_poly.pdbx_seq_one_letter_code
_entity_poly.pdbx_strand_id
1 'polypeptide(L)'
;PRHSAQMLIREDGSIVGTIGGGMVERKVIDAALEALRERASRMFHGRMARTGSDAVGSDCGGAMSVYISVHGLRPRLLLVGAGHVNRAVAHAAARVDFDICVGDIYSASLCPDAFPLSARLVHAASFTDVVEAMAVRPQDFVLIATNNQDREALDRLITQPVAWLGLLASRRKVQAFVRQMRENGVTEADISRLRAPIGYDIGAETPNEIAISVLAEILQVKNGAPGGLMNQVRQACQPDCLAEAVEV
;
A
#
# COMPACT_ATOMS: atom_id res chain seq x y z
N PRO A 1 -11.79 -32.39 15.09
CA PRO A 1 -12.17 -31.16 14.39
C PRO A 1 -13.27 -31.48 13.39
N ARG A 2 -14.35 -30.69 13.39
CA ARG A 2 -15.37 -30.81 12.36
C ARG A 2 -14.75 -30.37 11.02
N HIS A 3 -15.01 -31.13 9.96
CA HIS A 3 -14.66 -30.69 8.60
C HIS A 3 -15.25 -29.29 8.40
N SER A 4 -14.45 -28.30 7.93
CA SER A 4 -14.81 -26.89 7.74
C SER A 4 -14.75 -25.94 8.95
N ALA A 5 -13.98 -26.24 9.99
CA ALA A 5 -13.74 -25.26 11.04
C ALA A 5 -12.97 -24.04 10.47
N GLN A 6 -13.44 -22.84 10.76
CA GLN A 6 -12.86 -21.58 10.29
C GLN A 6 -12.64 -20.64 11.46
N MET A 7 -11.59 -19.83 11.37
CA MET A 7 -11.26 -18.80 12.34
C MET A 7 -10.75 -17.58 11.60
N LEU A 8 -11.28 -16.42 11.91
CA LEU A 8 -10.76 -15.13 11.47
C LEU A 8 -9.78 -14.61 12.51
N ILE A 9 -8.61 -14.19 12.07
CA ILE A 9 -7.57 -13.58 12.91
C ILE A 9 -7.33 -12.16 12.38
N ARG A 10 -7.39 -11.16 13.26
CA ARG A 10 -7.11 -9.76 12.93
C ARG A 10 -5.67 -9.39 13.22
N GLU A 11 -5.21 -8.25 12.68
CA GLU A 11 -3.85 -7.72 12.90
C GLU A 11 -3.50 -7.52 14.38
N ASP A 12 -4.48 -7.19 15.22
CA ASP A 12 -4.33 -7.03 16.65
C ASP A 12 -4.28 -8.35 17.43
N GLY A 13 -4.34 -9.49 16.72
CA GLY A 13 -4.36 -10.82 17.30
C GLY A 13 -5.74 -11.25 17.81
N SER A 14 -6.77 -10.42 17.70
CA SER A 14 -8.14 -10.80 18.07
C SER A 14 -8.69 -11.84 17.10
N ILE A 15 -9.50 -12.78 17.61
CA ILE A 15 -10.02 -13.90 16.85
C ILE A 15 -11.55 -13.90 16.84
N VAL A 16 -12.13 -14.44 15.76
CA VAL A 16 -13.55 -14.79 15.67
C VAL A 16 -13.65 -16.22 15.13
N GLY A 17 -14.38 -17.09 15.84
CA GLY A 17 -14.44 -18.52 15.55
C GLY A 17 -13.30 -19.30 16.22
N THR A 18 -13.18 -20.59 15.87
CA THR A 18 -12.16 -21.50 16.41
C THR A 18 -11.91 -22.66 15.46
N ILE A 19 -10.69 -23.17 15.46
CA ILE A 19 -10.30 -24.41 14.73
C ILE A 19 -10.16 -25.62 15.67
N GLY A 20 -10.57 -25.47 16.93
CA GLY A 20 -10.56 -26.57 17.91
C GLY A 20 -9.88 -26.26 19.23
N GLY A 21 -9.34 -25.06 19.40
CA GLY A 21 -8.71 -24.60 20.66
C GLY A 21 -7.34 -25.21 20.94
N GLY A 22 -6.81 -24.89 22.11
CA GLY A 22 -5.57 -25.44 22.64
C GLY A 22 -4.29 -24.92 21.98
N MET A 23 -3.20 -25.73 22.11
CA MET A 23 -1.86 -25.34 21.62
C MET A 23 -1.80 -25.22 20.10
N VAL A 24 -2.59 -26.01 19.35
CA VAL A 24 -2.64 -25.96 17.89
C VAL A 24 -3.16 -24.61 17.43
N GLU A 25 -4.25 -24.15 18.03
CA GLU A 25 -4.86 -22.87 17.69
C GLU A 25 -3.91 -21.70 17.95
N ARG A 26 -3.18 -21.71 19.06
CA ARG A 26 -2.15 -20.69 19.36
C ARG A 26 -1.06 -20.65 18.27
N LYS A 27 -0.52 -21.81 17.88
CA LYS A 27 0.50 -21.87 16.82
C LYS A 27 -0.02 -21.43 15.46
N VAL A 28 -1.29 -21.71 15.14
CA VAL A 28 -1.94 -21.22 13.92
C VAL A 28 -2.13 -19.72 13.99
N ILE A 29 -2.48 -19.14 15.15
CA ILE A 29 -2.58 -17.69 15.33
C ILE A 29 -1.21 -17.03 15.10
N ASP A 30 -0.14 -17.55 15.70
CA ASP A 30 1.22 -17.02 15.53
C ASP A 30 1.64 -17.08 14.04
N ALA A 31 1.43 -18.22 13.38
CA ALA A 31 1.71 -18.39 11.95
C ALA A 31 0.86 -17.47 11.06
N ALA A 32 -0.40 -17.20 11.45
CA ALA A 32 -1.27 -16.29 10.73
C ALA A 32 -0.85 -14.84 10.88
N LEU A 33 -0.43 -14.40 12.07
CA LEU A 33 0.12 -13.07 12.29
C LEU A 33 1.43 -12.84 11.52
N GLU A 34 2.26 -13.87 11.39
CA GLU A 34 3.46 -13.83 10.54
C GLU A 34 3.08 -13.74 9.05
N ALA A 35 2.13 -14.58 8.58
CA ALA A 35 1.61 -14.53 7.23
C ALA A 35 1.01 -13.16 6.87
N LEU A 36 0.32 -12.50 7.83
CA LEU A 36 -0.19 -11.13 7.69
C LEU A 36 0.95 -10.12 7.50
N ARG A 37 2.03 -10.21 8.30
CA ARG A 37 3.20 -9.32 8.15
C ARG A 37 3.88 -9.50 6.80
N GLU A 38 4.02 -10.75 6.35
CA GLU A 38 4.64 -11.09 5.07
C GLU A 38 3.70 -10.92 3.87
N ARG A 39 2.40 -10.70 4.13
CA ARG A 39 1.33 -10.60 3.10
C ARG A 39 1.27 -11.82 2.18
N ALA A 40 1.56 -12.99 2.72
CA ALA A 40 1.63 -14.23 1.96
C ALA A 40 0.77 -15.32 2.61
N SER A 41 -0.21 -15.83 1.85
CA SER A 41 -0.98 -17.01 2.27
C SER A 41 -0.08 -18.25 2.30
N ARG A 42 -0.32 -19.14 3.28
CA ARG A 42 0.51 -20.34 3.46
C ARG A 42 -0.26 -21.52 4.04
N MET A 43 0.30 -22.70 3.90
CA MET A 43 -0.18 -23.89 4.62
C MET A 43 0.55 -23.99 5.96
N PHE A 44 -0.21 -24.21 7.02
CA PHE A 44 0.32 -24.61 8.30
C PHE A 44 0.12 -26.12 8.47
N HIS A 45 1.19 -26.84 8.83
CA HIS A 45 1.15 -28.26 9.13
C HIS A 45 1.53 -28.46 10.61
N GLY A 46 0.65 -29.07 11.36
CA GLY A 46 0.88 -29.41 12.76
C GLY A 46 0.70 -30.89 13.02
N ARG A 47 1.68 -31.51 13.69
CA ARG A 47 1.59 -32.88 14.19
C ARG A 47 1.21 -32.85 15.68
N MET A 48 0.13 -33.54 16.06
CA MET A 48 -0.27 -33.67 17.46
C MET A 48 0.66 -34.69 18.17
N ALA A 49 1.89 -34.27 18.49
CA ALA A 49 2.90 -34.98 19.19
C ALA A 49 3.55 -34.06 20.24
N ARG A 50 4.17 -34.63 21.29
CA ARG A 50 4.88 -33.85 22.32
C ARG A 50 6.25 -33.38 21.87
N THR A 51 6.89 -34.09 20.93
CA THR A 51 8.25 -33.81 20.45
C THR A 51 8.35 -33.99 18.94
N GLY A 52 9.22 -33.21 18.29
CA GLY A 52 9.46 -33.22 16.85
C GLY A 52 9.35 -31.81 16.24
N SER A 53 9.86 -31.60 15.01
CA SER A 53 9.91 -30.30 14.34
C SER A 53 8.53 -29.66 14.16
N ASP A 54 7.49 -30.48 13.94
CA ASP A 54 6.12 -30.02 13.69
C ASP A 54 5.18 -30.33 14.87
N ALA A 55 5.75 -30.68 16.05
CA ALA A 55 4.97 -31.04 17.22
C ALA A 55 4.24 -29.84 17.80
N VAL A 56 2.93 -29.98 18.01
CA VAL A 56 2.08 -28.92 18.58
C VAL A 56 1.81 -29.10 20.08
N GLY A 57 2.54 -30.04 20.75
CA GLY A 57 2.44 -30.23 22.20
C GLY A 57 1.14 -30.88 22.68
N SER A 58 0.50 -31.70 21.85
CA SER A 58 -0.74 -32.41 22.18
C SER A 58 -0.57 -33.90 22.09
N ASP A 59 -1.24 -34.66 23.00
CA ASP A 59 -1.17 -36.13 23.09
C ASP A 59 -2.21 -36.86 22.24
N CYS A 60 -3.04 -36.13 21.45
CA CYS A 60 -4.20 -36.72 20.78
C CYS A 60 -3.87 -37.59 19.56
N GLY A 61 -2.61 -37.71 19.14
CA GLY A 61 -2.15 -38.49 17.99
C GLY A 61 -2.90 -38.11 16.70
N GLY A 62 -2.25 -37.44 15.76
CA GLY A 62 -2.86 -37.01 14.51
C GLY A 62 -2.06 -35.90 13.83
N ALA A 63 -2.49 -35.52 12.63
CA ALA A 63 -1.94 -34.37 11.91
C ALA A 63 -3.07 -33.44 11.50
N MET A 64 -2.78 -32.14 11.47
CA MET A 64 -3.71 -31.11 10.99
C MET A 64 -2.98 -30.26 9.95
N SER A 65 -3.69 -29.97 8.86
CA SER A 65 -3.29 -28.96 7.88
C SER A 65 -4.31 -27.84 7.89
N VAL A 66 -3.81 -26.60 8.02
CA VAL A 66 -4.65 -25.40 8.02
C VAL A 66 -4.17 -24.48 6.90
N TYR A 67 -5.06 -24.13 5.99
CA TYR A 67 -4.75 -23.10 5.02
C TYR A 67 -4.99 -21.73 5.64
N ILE A 68 -3.94 -20.95 5.76
CA ILE A 68 -3.95 -19.57 6.21
C ILE A 68 -4.08 -18.70 4.97
N SER A 69 -5.29 -18.18 4.75
CA SER A 69 -5.57 -17.24 3.67
C SER A 69 -5.39 -15.82 4.19
N VAL A 70 -4.40 -15.12 3.67
CA VAL A 70 -4.23 -13.69 3.94
C VAL A 70 -5.12 -12.92 2.97
N HIS A 71 -6.17 -12.34 3.51
CA HIS A 71 -6.98 -11.38 2.77
C HIS A 71 -6.30 -10.03 2.91
N GLY A 72 -5.63 -9.62 1.85
CA GLY A 72 -4.77 -8.46 1.87
C GLY A 72 -5.53 -7.21 2.28
N LEU A 73 -4.96 -6.49 3.22
CA LEU A 73 -5.28 -5.09 3.41
C LEU A 73 -5.03 -4.40 2.07
N ARG A 74 -6.06 -3.81 1.50
CA ARG A 74 -5.88 -2.96 0.33
C ARG A 74 -4.85 -1.90 0.68
N PRO A 75 -3.85 -1.64 -0.20
CA PRO A 75 -2.92 -0.56 0.06
C PRO A 75 -3.69 0.75 0.19
N ARG A 76 -3.33 1.56 1.17
CA ARG A 76 -3.98 2.86 1.36
C ARG A 76 -3.32 3.90 0.47
N LEU A 77 -4.15 4.68 -0.22
CA LEU A 77 -3.74 5.88 -0.94
C LEU A 77 -4.34 7.10 -0.25
N LEU A 78 -3.47 7.92 0.32
CA LEU A 78 -3.81 9.15 1.00
C LEU A 78 -3.62 10.31 0.02
N LEU A 79 -4.70 11.02 -0.29
CA LEU A 79 -4.73 12.14 -1.21
C LEU A 79 -4.86 13.43 -0.41
N VAL A 80 -3.78 14.19 -0.32
CA VAL A 80 -3.76 15.50 0.35
C VAL A 80 -4.12 16.57 -0.66
N GLY A 81 -5.28 17.21 -0.45
CA GLY A 81 -5.98 18.07 -1.40
C GLY A 81 -7.13 17.36 -2.12
N ALA A 82 -8.26 18.03 -2.29
CA ALA A 82 -9.48 17.51 -2.94
C ALA A 82 -9.73 18.13 -4.32
N GLY A 83 -8.66 18.55 -5.01
CA GLY A 83 -8.69 19.15 -6.33
C GLY A 83 -8.97 18.13 -7.45
N HIS A 84 -9.10 18.65 -8.70
CA HIS A 84 -9.50 17.86 -9.86
C HIS A 84 -8.59 16.64 -10.11
N VAL A 85 -7.26 16.79 -9.96
CA VAL A 85 -6.31 15.68 -10.15
C VAL A 85 -6.53 14.59 -9.09
N ASN A 86 -6.60 14.96 -7.81
CA ASN A 86 -6.83 13.98 -6.74
C ASN A 86 -8.20 13.30 -6.85
N ARG A 87 -9.23 13.97 -7.36
CA ARG A 87 -10.53 13.34 -7.69
C ARG A 87 -10.37 12.26 -8.77
N ALA A 88 -9.67 12.59 -9.86
CA ALA A 88 -9.40 11.64 -10.93
C ALA A 88 -8.54 10.45 -10.44
N VAL A 89 -7.50 10.71 -9.64
CA VAL A 89 -6.67 9.66 -9.02
C VAL A 89 -7.51 8.77 -8.10
N ALA A 90 -8.40 9.34 -7.28
CA ALA A 90 -9.27 8.56 -6.39
C ALA A 90 -10.14 7.58 -7.17
N HIS A 91 -10.81 8.04 -8.24
CA HIS A 91 -11.64 7.18 -9.07
C HIS A 91 -10.86 6.08 -9.80
N ALA A 92 -9.68 6.39 -10.32
CA ALA A 92 -8.82 5.41 -10.99
C ALA A 92 -8.26 4.39 -10.00
N ALA A 93 -7.77 4.83 -8.84
CA ALA A 93 -7.17 3.98 -7.81
C ALA A 93 -8.19 3.04 -7.14
N ALA A 94 -9.45 3.46 -6.98
CA ALA A 94 -10.50 2.60 -6.46
C ALA A 94 -10.76 1.36 -7.35
N ARG A 95 -10.47 1.44 -8.65
CA ARG A 95 -10.63 0.34 -9.61
C ARG A 95 -9.47 -0.68 -9.59
N VAL A 96 -8.37 -0.33 -8.93
CA VAL A 96 -7.18 -1.19 -8.77
C VAL A 96 -6.89 -1.48 -7.30
N ASP A 97 -7.97 -1.57 -6.52
CA ASP A 97 -8.01 -2.07 -5.15
C ASP A 97 -7.19 -1.27 -4.13
N PHE A 98 -7.16 0.06 -4.25
CA PHE A 98 -6.70 0.92 -3.16
C PHE A 98 -7.85 1.31 -2.22
N ASP A 99 -7.55 1.38 -0.92
CA ASP A 99 -8.36 2.08 0.06
C ASP A 99 -8.02 3.57 0.00
N ILE A 100 -9.01 4.39 -0.32
CA ILE A 100 -8.82 5.82 -0.59
C ILE A 100 -9.16 6.64 0.66
N CYS A 101 -8.26 7.56 1.01
CA CYS A 101 -8.53 8.60 1.99
C CYS A 101 -8.17 9.96 1.38
N VAL A 102 -9.11 10.88 1.33
CA VAL A 102 -8.93 12.22 0.78
C VAL A 102 -9.07 13.24 1.89
N GLY A 103 -8.14 14.16 2.00
CA GLY A 103 -8.21 15.24 2.99
C GLY A 103 -7.99 16.61 2.40
N ASP A 104 -8.76 17.56 2.88
CA ASP A 104 -8.67 18.97 2.48
C ASP A 104 -9.08 19.89 3.63
N ILE A 105 -8.60 21.14 3.58
CA ILE A 105 -8.98 22.19 4.52
C ILE A 105 -10.28 22.91 4.11
N TYR A 106 -10.72 22.71 2.87
CA TYR A 106 -11.96 23.29 2.34
C TYR A 106 -13.04 22.21 2.31
N SER A 107 -14.01 22.30 3.23
CA SER A 107 -15.14 21.36 3.30
C SER A 107 -15.95 21.28 1.99
N ALA A 108 -16.07 22.39 1.29
CA ALA A 108 -16.74 22.45 -0.01
C ALA A 108 -16.05 21.61 -1.11
N SER A 109 -14.74 21.37 -0.99
CA SER A 109 -13.98 20.52 -1.92
C SER A 109 -14.21 19.02 -1.65
N LEU A 110 -14.64 18.64 -0.46
CA LEU A 110 -14.87 17.26 0.00
C LEU A 110 -16.33 16.83 -0.25
N CYS A 111 -16.87 17.16 -1.43
CA CYS A 111 -18.21 16.72 -1.82
C CYS A 111 -18.20 15.19 -2.02
N PRO A 112 -19.04 14.40 -1.30
CA PRO A 112 -19.06 12.95 -1.43
C PRO A 112 -19.29 12.45 -2.84
N ASP A 113 -20.11 13.12 -3.63
CA ASP A 113 -20.42 12.76 -5.01
C ASP A 113 -19.22 12.91 -5.98
N ALA A 114 -18.20 13.66 -5.56
CA ALA A 114 -16.98 13.87 -6.35
C ALA A 114 -15.92 12.78 -6.15
N PHE A 115 -16.18 11.79 -5.28
CA PHE A 115 -15.25 10.72 -4.93
C PHE A 115 -15.92 9.34 -4.98
N PRO A 116 -15.14 8.24 -5.05
CA PRO A 116 -15.70 6.89 -4.90
C PRO A 116 -16.44 6.75 -3.56
N LEU A 117 -17.56 6.03 -3.53
CA LEU A 117 -18.35 5.80 -2.31
C LEU A 117 -17.56 5.17 -1.16
N SER A 118 -16.50 4.41 -1.48
CA SER A 118 -15.59 3.80 -0.50
C SER A 118 -14.53 4.76 0.04
N ALA A 119 -14.42 5.97 -0.49
CA ALA A 119 -13.41 6.92 -0.06
C ALA A 119 -13.76 7.52 1.31
N ARG A 120 -12.79 7.52 2.22
CA ARG A 120 -12.88 8.25 3.49
C ARG A 120 -12.50 9.71 3.23
N LEU A 121 -13.37 10.63 3.61
CA LEU A 121 -13.13 12.07 3.49
C LEU A 121 -12.75 12.65 4.87
N VAL A 122 -11.70 13.47 4.89
CA VAL A 122 -11.15 14.09 6.10
C VAL A 122 -11.10 15.60 5.92
N HIS A 123 -11.80 16.33 6.78
CA HIS A 123 -11.74 17.79 6.86
C HIS A 123 -11.02 18.22 8.14
N ALA A 124 -10.12 19.19 8.04
CA ALA A 124 -9.45 19.80 9.18
C ALA A 124 -9.11 21.27 8.91
N ALA A 125 -8.64 21.99 9.92
CA ALA A 125 -8.38 23.42 9.84
C ALA A 125 -7.10 23.76 9.06
N SER A 126 -6.12 22.86 9.05
CA SER A 126 -4.81 23.00 8.39
C SER A 126 -4.43 21.71 7.67
N PHE A 127 -3.50 21.76 6.71
CA PHE A 127 -2.98 20.53 6.09
C PHE A 127 -2.12 19.70 7.06
N THR A 128 -1.53 20.30 8.07
CA THR A 128 -0.90 19.56 9.17
C THR A 128 -1.95 18.69 9.90
N ASP A 129 -3.08 19.28 10.29
CA ASP A 129 -4.17 18.55 10.97
C ASP A 129 -4.79 17.49 10.05
N VAL A 130 -4.92 17.77 8.74
CA VAL A 130 -5.37 16.79 7.73
C VAL A 130 -4.46 15.56 7.74
N VAL A 131 -3.13 15.74 7.67
CA VAL A 131 -2.16 14.64 7.69
C VAL A 131 -2.23 13.86 9.00
N GLU A 132 -2.38 14.52 10.13
CA GLU A 132 -2.55 13.87 11.44
C GLU A 132 -3.84 13.05 11.51
N ALA A 133 -4.96 13.61 11.07
CA ALA A 133 -6.25 12.92 11.05
C ALA A 133 -6.29 11.73 10.06
N MET A 134 -5.45 11.72 9.02
CA MET A 134 -5.27 10.59 8.13
C MET A 134 -4.55 9.41 8.80
N ALA A 135 -3.84 9.64 9.91
CA ALA A 135 -3.05 8.63 10.63
C ALA A 135 -2.14 7.83 9.68
N VAL A 136 -1.16 8.53 9.11
CA VAL A 136 -0.21 8.01 8.11
C VAL A 136 0.59 6.84 8.67
N ARG A 137 0.80 5.80 7.86
CA ARG A 137 1.51 4.56 8.21
C ARG A 137 2.67 4.30 7.23
N PRO A 138 3.70 3.52 7.62
CA PRO A 138 4.86 3.24 6.76
C PRO A 138 4.53 2.58 5.41
N GLN A 139 3.42 1.84 5.33
CA GLN A 139 2.96 1.16 4.11
C GLN A 139 2.05 2.00 3.23
N ASP A 140 1.70 3.22 3.62
CA ASP A 140 0.80 4.08 2.86
C ASP A 140 1.50 4.72 1.65
N PHE A 141 0.70 4.96 0.63
CA PHE A 141 1.05 5.79 -0.52
C PHE A 141 0.42 7.17 -0.31
N VAL A 142 1.20 8.22 -0.43
CA VAL A 142 0.74 9.59 -0.16
C VAL A 142 0.97 10.47 -1.37
N LEU A 143 -0.09 11.10 -1.86
CA LEU A 143 -0.04 12.08 -2.94
C LEU A 143 -0.43 13.46 -2.43
N ILE A 144 0.45 14.42 -2.60
CA ILE A 144 0.20 15.84 -2.30
C ILE A 144 -0.12 16.55 -3.61
N ALA A 145 -1.33 17.10 -3.72
CA ALA A 145 -1.77 17.93 -4.84
C ALA A 145 -2.78 18.97 -4.34
N THR A 146 -2.26 19.98 -3.64
CA THR A 146 -3.05 21.09 -3.11
C THR A 146 -2.94 22.32 -4.01
N ASN A 147 -3.80 23.28 -3.79
CA ASN A 147 -3.78 24.54 -4.53
C ASN A 147 -2.85 25.54 -3.82
N ASN A 148 -1.54 25.46 -4.06
CA ASN A 148 -0.48 26.31 -3.50
C ASN A 148 -0.13 26.12 -2.00
N GLN A 149 -0.73 25.18 -1.30
CA GLN A 149 -0.46 24.89 0.12
C GLN A 149 0.27 23.56 0.34
N ASP A 150 0.92 23.04 -0.72
CA ASP A 150 1.66 21.78 -0.68
C ASP A 150 2.75 21.76 0.38
N ARG A 151 3.29 22.95 0.70
CA ARG A 151 4.39 23.11 1.63
C ARG A 151 4.07 22.59 3.02
N GLU A 152 2.93 22.98 3.55
CA GLU A 152 2.53 22.60 4.90
C GLU A 152 2.39 21.07 5.04
N ALA A 153 1.75 20.43 4.08
CA ALA A 153 1.64 18.99 4.03
C ALA A 153 3.00 18.30 3.83
N LEU A 154 3.85 18.87 2.94
CA LEU A 154 5.16 18.31 2.64
C LEU A 154 6.09 18.36 3.86
N ASP A 155 6.16 19.47 4.57
CA ASP A 155 7.00 19.64 5.77
C ASP A 155 6.61 18.61 6.86
N ARG A 156 5.32 18.24 6.93
CA ARG A 156 4.85 17.24 7.88
C ARG A 156 5.15 15.80 7.45
N LEU A 157 5.19 15.52 6.14
CA LEU A 157 5.28 14.18 5.57
C LEU A 157 6.71 13.76 5.22
N ILE A 158 7.61 14.71 4.91
CA ILE A 158 8.93 14.42 4.34
C ILE A 158 9.80 13.53 5.25
N THR A 159 9.67 13.67 6.56
CA THR A 159 10.40 12.88 7.55
C THR A 159 9.65 11.63 8.00
N GLN A 160 8.37 11.46 7.63
CA GLN A 160 7.60 10.28 7.99
C GLN A 160 7.92 9.11 7.06
N PRO A 161 8.09 7.90 7.59
CA PRO A 161 8.24 6.71 6.74
C PRO A 161 6.91 6.43 6.03
N VAL A 162 6.95 6.38 4.70
CA VAL A 162 5.82 5.95 3.85
C VAL A 162 6.35 5.13 2.69
N ALA A 163 5.52 4.27 2.11
CA ALA A 163 5.89 3.43 0.98
C ALA A 163 6.16 4.26 -0.28
N TRP A 164 5.42 5.36 -0.46
CA TRP A 164 5.59 6.28 -1.57
C TRP A 164 5.10 7.67 -1.19
N LEU A 165 5.89 8.71 -1.46
CA LEU A 165 5.53 10.11 -1.25
C LEU A 165 5.67 10.86 -2.57
N GLY A 166 4.56 11.28 -3.13
CA GLY A 166 4.49 12.01 -4.37
C GLY A 166 3.99 13.44 -4.19
N LEU A 167 4.56 14.36 -4.96
CA LEU A 167 4.15 15.76 -5.00
C LEU A 167 3.85 16.18 -6.45
N LEU A 168 2.62 16.59 -6.70
CA LEU A 168 2.22 17.19 -7.97
C LEU A 168 2.68 18.64 -8.02
N ALA A 169 3.82 18.88 -8.61
CA ALA A 169 4.39 20.21 -8.73
C ALA A 169 5.26 20.36 -9.98
N SER A 170 5.38 21.58 -10.49
CA SER A 170 6.30 21.89 -11.58
C SER A 170 7.76 21.71 -11.13
N ARG A 171 8.66 21.40 -12.06
CA ARG A 171 10.12 21.28 -11.79
C ARG A 171 10.68 22.50 -11.03
N ARG A 172 10.25 23.71 -11.38
CA ARG A 172 10.67 24.94 -10.71
C ARG A 172 10.23 24.97 -9.24
N LYS A 173 8.98 24.57 -8.96
CA LYS A 173 8.43 24.52 -7.60
C LYS A 173 9.15 23.47 -6.75
N VAL A 174 9.42 22.28 -7.32
CA VAL A 174 10.19 21.22 -6.67
C VAL A 174 11.58 21.71 -6.28
N GLN A 175 12.30 22.36 -7.19
CA GLN A 175 13.64 22.90 -6.90
C GLN A 175 13.62 23.91 -5.73
N ALA A 176 12.60 24.76 -5.67
CA ALA A 176 12.44 25.71 -4.57
C ALA A 176 12.18 24.97 -3.23
N PHE A 177 11.33 23.95 -3.23
CA PHE A 177 11.05 23.15 -2.04
C PHE A 177 12.31 22.38 -1.56
N VAL A 178 13.04 21.75 -2.48
CA VAL A 178 14.27 21.01 -2.15
C VAL A 178 15.31 21.93 -1.52
N ARG A 179 15.52 23.13 -2.08
CA ARG A 179 16.44 24.11 -1.49
C ARG A 179 16.06 24.45 -0.06
N GLN A 180 14.81 24.77 0.17
CA GLN A 180 14.32 25.16 1.47
C GLN A 180 14.32 24.00 2.48
N MET A 181 14.05 22.76 2.06
CA MET A 181 14.19 21.57 2.91
C MET A 181 15.64 21.41 3.39
N ARG A 182 16.63 21.60 2.51
CA ARG A 182 18.04 21.59 2.88
C ARG A 182 18.40 22.70 3.88
N GLU A 183 17.91 23.91 3.66
CA GLU A 183 18.08 25.04 4.58
C GLU A 183 17.47 24.76 5.96
N ASN A 184 16.37 23.99 6.01
CA ASN A 184 15.71 23.58 7.24
C ASN A 184 16.33 22.30 7.87
N GLY A 185 17.42 21.76 7.32
CA GLY A 185 18.13 20.61 7.88
C GLY A 185 17.48 19.25 7.60
N VAL A 186 16.56 19.15 6.63
CA VAL A 186 16.03 17.86 6.16
C VAL A 186 17.14 17.07 5.48
N THR A 187 17.28 15.79 5.82
CA THR A 187 18.35 14.95 5.31
C THR A 187 18.21 14.66 3.80
N GLU A 188 19.32 14.44 3.09
CA GLU A 188 19.27 14.03 1.68
C GLU A 188 18.58 12.67 1.50
N ALA A 189 18.64 11.80 2.51
CA ALA A 189 17.93 10.54 2.51
C ALA A 189 16.40 10.75 2.47
N ASP A 190 15.88 11.68 3.28
CA ASP A 190 14.45 12.00 3.27
C ASP A 190 14.04 12.72 1.97
N ILE A 191 14.86 13.68 1.52
CA ILE A 191 14.60 14.42 0.27
C ILE A 191 14.56 13.45 -0.93
N SER A 192 15.45 12.46 -0.99
CA SER A 192 15.50 11.48 -2.08
C SER A 192 14.28 10.57 -2.18
N ARG A 193 13.50 10.43 -1.10
CA ARG A 193 12.25 9.67 -1.07
C ARG A 193 11.10 10.41 -1.77
N LEU A 194 11.20 11.74 -1.90
CA LEU A 194 10.19 12.54 -2.56
C LEU A 194 10.18 12.28 -4.06
N ARG A 195 9.07 11.82 -4.58
CA ARG A 195 8.80 11.70 -6.02
C ARG A 195 8.21 13.03 -6.51
N ALA A 196 8.98 13.79 -7.26
CA ALA A 196 8.54 15.06 -7.82
C ALA A 196 9.47 15.52 -8.96
N PRO A 197 8.95 15.87 -10.14
CA PRO A 197 7.55 15.67 -10.58
C PRO A 197 7.14 14.21 -10.58
N ILE A 198 5.85 13.94 -10.35
CA ILE A 198 5.29 12.59 -10.29
C ILE A 198 4.77 12.10 -11.63
N GLY A 199 4.66 10.78 -11.75
CA GLY A 199 4.06 10.09 -12.89
C GLY A 199 5.04 9.78 -14.01
N TYR A 200 4.59 8.96 -14.95
CA TYR A 200 5.30 8.69 -16.20
C TYR A 200 5.07 9.83 -17.20
N ASP A 201 6.10 10.18 -17.95
CA ASP A 201 5.99 11.13 -19.06
C ASP A 201 5.24 10.50 -20.25
N ILE A 202 3.93 10.71 -20.28
CA ILE A 202 3.01 10.24 -21.30
C ILE A 202 2.35 11.40 -22.06
N GLY A 203 2.86 12.63 -21.88
CA GLY A 203 2.26 13.82 -22.45
C GLY A 203 0.90 14.18 -21.84
N ALA A 204 0.68 13.84 -20.56
CA ALA A 204 -0.59 14.04 -19.87
C ALA A 204 -0.88 15.56 -19.65
N GLU A 205 -2.04 16.02 -20.06
CA GLU A 205 -2.51 17.40 -19.91
C GLU A 205 -3.77 17.51 -19.04
N THR A 206 -4.70 16.57 -19.21
CA THR A 206 -5.96 16.58 -18.47
C THR A 206 -5.81 15.90 -17.08
N PRO A 207 -6.68 16.23 -16.09
CA PRO A 207 -6.66 15.58 -14.78
C PRO A 207 -6.74 14.05 -14.85
N ASN A 208 -7.50 13.50 -15.79
CA ASN A 208 -7.64 12.06 -15.97
C ASN A 208 -6.36 11.41 -16.54
N GLU A 209 -5.71 12.04 -17.50
CA GLU A 209 -4.43 11.58 -18.06
C GLU A 209 -3.32 11.65 -17.02
N ILE A 210 -3.25 12.75 -16.24
CA ILE A 210 -2.34 12.90 -15.11
C ILE A 210 -2.59 11.80 -14.09
N ALA A 211 -3.84 11.47 -13.79
CA ALA A 211 -4.18 10.40 -12.86
C ALA A 211 -3.68 9.03 -13.34
N ILE A 212 -3.77 8.73 -14.64
CA ILE A 212 -3.22 7.49 -15.24
C ILE A 212 -1.70 7.45 -15.10
N SER A 213 -1.02 8.54 -15.44
CA SER A 213 0.43 8.69 -15.33
C SER A 213 0.92 8.44 -13.89
N VAL A 214 0.29 9.10 -12.93
CA VAL A 214 0.62 8.98 -11.49
C VAL A 214 0.32 7.57 -10.96
N LEU A 215 -0.85 7.02 -11.32
CA LEU A 215 -1.24 5.70 -10.86
C LEU A 215 -0.34 4.60 -11.43
N ALA A 216 0.16 4.76 -12.65
CA ALA A 216 1.14 3.84 -13.23
C ALA A 216 2.44 3.80 -12.40
N GLU A 217 2.96 4.96 -11.96
CA GLU A 217 4.12 5.02 -11.06
C GLU A 217 3.82 4.39 -9.69
N ILE A 218 2.66 4.67 -9.10
CA ILE A 218 2.23 4.07 -7.83
C ILE A 218 2.17 2.55 -7.96
N LEU A 219 1.58 2.01 -9.02
CA LEU A 219 1.49 0.57 -9.27
C LEU A 219 2.86 -0.06 -9.51
N GLN A 220 3.77 0.63 -10.20
CA GLN A 220 5.15 0.19 -10.35
C GLN A 220 5.82 -0.01 -8.99
N VAL A 221 5.74 0.97 -8.10
CA VAL A 221 6.34 0.90 -6.76
C VAL A 221 5.65 -0.18 -5.92
N LYS A 222 4.31 -0.21 -5.92
CA LYS A 222 3.51 -1.22 -5.19
C LYS A 222 3.91 -2.65 -5.55
N ASN A 223 4.16 -2.90 -6.84
CA ASN A 223 4.43 -4.24 -7.35
C ASN A 223 5.94 -4.55 -7.45
N GLY A 224 6.83 -3.62 -7.07
CA GLY A 224 8.27 -3.77 -7.22
C GLY A 224 8.69 -3.95 -8.68
N ALA A 225 7.93 -3.39 -9.63
CA ALA A 225 8.15 -3.59 -11.06
C ALA A 225 9.24 -2.64 -11.59
N PRO A 226 10.04 -3.04 -12.61
CA PRO A 226 11.07 -2.18 -13.17
C PRO A 226 10.49 -0.99 -13.97
N GLY A 227 9.22 -1.08 -14.41
CA GLY A 227 8.61 -0.10 -15.30
C GLY A 227 9.04 -0.27 -16.75
N GLY A 228 8.57 0.65 -17.61
CA GLY A 228 8.88 0.62 -19.04
C GLY A 228 7.88 -0.17 -19.88
N LEU A 229 8.13 -0.21 -21.19
CA LEU A 229 7.26 -0.91 -22.14
C LEU A 229 7.47 -2.42 -22.05
N MET A 230 6.39 -3.19 -22.01
CA MET A 230 6.43 -4.67 -21.88
C MET A 230 7.25 -5.36 -22.98
N ASN A 231 7.26 -4.82 -24.21
CA ASN A 231 8.08 -5.37 -25.31
C ASN A 231 9.59 -5.16 -25.07
N GLN A 232 9.99 -4.11 -24.35
CA GLN A 232 11.40 -3.86 -24.00
C GLN A 232 11.83 -4.67 -22.77
N VAL A 233 10.95 -4.83 -21.78
CA VAL A 233 11.22 -5.64 -20.58
C VAL A 233 11.43 -7.12 -20.93
N ARG A 234 10.64 -7.67 -21.87
CA ARG A 234 10.80 -9.06 -22.34
C ARG A 234 12.10 -9.30 -23.07
N GLN A 235 12.65 -8.30 -23.78
CA GLN A 235 13.94 -8.42 -24.44
C GLN A 235 15.12 -8.50 -23.46
N ALA A 236 15.00 -7.90 -22.28
CA ALA A 236 16.01 -7.98 -21.22
C ALA A 236 16.00 -9.32 -20.46
N CYS A 237 14.92 -10.09 -20.53
CA CYS A 237 14.76 -11.41 -19.89
C CYS A 237 15.03 -12.61 -20.80
N GLN A 238 15.49 -12.43 -22.05
CA GLN A 238 15.85 -13.53 -22.93
C GLN A 238 17.34 -13.49 -23.29
N PRO A 239 18.14 -14.42 -22.70
CA PRO A 239 18.89 -15.29 -23.58
C PRO A 239 18.52 -16.72 -23.35
N ASP A 240 17.93 -17.57 -23.09
CA ASP A 240 18.01 -19.03 -23.15
C ASP A 240 16.75 -19.90 -22.96
N CYS A 241 15.54 -19.35 -22.83
CA CYS A 241 14.36 -20.20 -22.61
C CYS A 241 13.61 -20.69 -23.87
N LEU A 242 14.08 -20.39 -25.08
CA LEU A 242 13.45 -20.88 -26.34
C LEU A 242 14.25 -21.90 -27.12
N ALA A 243 15.40 -22.33 -26.62
CA ALA A 243 16.23 -23.34 -27.31
C ALA A 243 15.85 -24.80 -27.01
N GLU A 244 15.04 -25.06 -25.97
CA GLU A 244 14.67 -26.43 -25.53
C GLU A 244 13.26 -26.91 -25.94
N ALA A 245 12.52 -26.16 -26.74
CA ALA A 245 11.13 -26.52 -27.10
C ALA A 245 10.96 -26.99 -28.57
N VAL A 246 12.04 -27.28 -29.30
CA VAL A 246 11.98 -27.76 -30.70
C VAL A 246 12.81 -29.04 -30.89
N GLU A 247 12.76 -30.00 -29.98
CA GLU A 247 13.15 -31.38 -30.25
C GLU A 247 12.26 -32.30 -29.39
N VAL A 248 11.04 -32.58 -29.82
CA VAL A 248 10.34 -33.89 -29.72
C VAL A 248 9.20 -33.92 -30.75
#